data_a54e0fc8945620e694df25e8d6587af0
#
_entry.id   a54e0fc8945620e694df25e8d6587af0
#
_cell.length_a   1.000
_cell.length_b   1.000
_cell.length_c   1.000
_cell.angle_alpha   90.00
_cell.angle_beta   90.00
_cell.angle_gamma   90.00
#
_symmetry.space_group_name_H-M   'P 1'
#
loop_
_entity.id
_entity.type
_entity.pdbx_description
1 polymer ?
#
loop_
_entity_poly.entity_id
_entity_poly.type
_entity_poly.pdbx_seq_one_letter_code
_entity_poly.pdbx_strand_id
1 'polypeptide(L)'
;MKKTIIVLLFIFSVHQSFSQGVAIGSWRSHVGLSDAFTIVDAGDKIFCASRLGLFSVDKTDKSYEQFSKANGLNDVGISTMAWNAATKTLLIAYSNSNVDAITPNGIINISDIKNKSLPGDKAIYQITMNGDKAYLSCGFGIVNINLSKLEIEDTYIIGDNGTNVVTQNIVFTKDNIWALTSKGIKYASNKSNLLSNYAVWNKLNTTIKFDKIITVDDSIFLKSGDSIFMFQPHTNSVQLKFYNPSTKILHLNQGNHHALLSIQNSNSDSSKIKLYDKAFFFIQSIYIHAESMNNTDVVEDVKDKSIWVSDKYIGLFHYQKGSVEKLVPNSIHYNSVQTFVEKNNELWVPGGSLNDGYHYSYNGTGFYSFINEEWNTIDKYSKPALDTVFDLVCAAFSPVDEKIYFGSFGWGLVEYDRSNGELKVYKKNNSTLSNTNGDLTSVRVADVAFDSDNNLWMTNYGATNGVVVKKADGVWNSFRIPIGTSNFGKLLIDKNNQLWMTTHEVGGTTGGGGIVIFNRGNDVDNTK
;
A
#
# COMPACT_ATOMS: atom_id res chain seq x y z
N MET A 1 49.16 19.90 58.02
CA MET A 1 48.77 20.08 56.61
C MET A 1 47.65 19.08 56.35
N LYS A 2 46.40 19.53 56.39
CA LYS A 2 45.22 18.71 56.05
C LYS A 2 44.89 18.88 54.55
N LYS A 3 44.98 17.80 53.79
CA LYS A 3 44.54 17.78 52.37
C LYS A 3 43.04 17.59 52.34
N THR A 4 42.32 18.61 51.91
CA THR A 4 40.89 18.52 51.63
C THR A 4 40.70 17.94 50.24
N ILE A 5 40.12 16.75 50.12
CA ILE A 5 39.71 16.12 48.87
C ILE A 5 38.33 16.67 48.52
N ILE A 6 38.23 17.46 47.46
CA ILE A 6 36.95 17.89 46.87
C ILE A 6 36.53 16.80 45.93
N VAL A 7 35.49 16.05 46.29
CA VAL A 7 34.81 15.10 45.42
C VAL A 7 33.78 15.87 44.61
N LEU A 8 34.05 16.09 43.33
CA LEU A 8 33.07 16.62 42.36
C LEU A 8 32.11 15.50 42.02
N LEU A 9 30.91 15.53 42.59
CA LEU A 9 29.77 14.72 42.16
C LEU A 9 29.27 15.30 40.85
N PHE A 10 29.60 14.66 39.72
CA PHE A 10 28.93 14.86 38.45
C PHE A 10 27.54 14.21 38.56
N ILE A 11 26.51 14.99 38.82
CA ILE A 11 25.12 14.57 38.65
C ILE A 11 24.89 14.55 37.13
N PHE A 12 24.95 13.36 36.54
CA PHE A 12 24.39 13.10 35.22
C PHE A 12 22.87 13.20 35.36
N SER A 13 22.32 14.39 35.18
CA SER A 13 20.91 14.53 34.86
C SER A 13 20.69 13.92 33.49
N VAL A 14 20.21 12.70 33.45
CA VAL A 14 19.60 12.11 32.24
C VAL A 14 18.35 12.94 31.97
N HIS A 15 18.50 13.96 31.17
CA HIS A 15 17.38 14.60 30.52
C HIS A 15 16.84 13.54 29.56
N GLN A 16 15.76 12.89 29.96
CA GLN A 16 14.88 12.26 28.99
C GLN A 16 14.38 13.42 28.13
N SER A 17 15.05 13.67 27.02
CA SER A 17 14.47 14.43 25.94
C SER A 17 13.28 13.62 25.43
N PHE A 18 12.10 13.95 25.95
CA PHE A 18 10.88 13.60 25.24
C PHE A 18 11.04 14.22 23.87
N SER A 19 11.18 13.39 22.85
CA SER A 19 11.10 13.83 21.47
C SER A 19 9.79 14.60 21.39
N GLN A 20 9.86 15.93 21.32
CA GLN A 20 8.71 16.72 20.96
C GLN A 20 8.33 16.21 19.58
N GLY A 21 7.08 15.77 19.40
CA GLY A 21 6.58 15.21 18.14
C GLY A 21 7.12 15.92 16.88
N VAL A 22 6.31 16.27 15.94
CA VAL A 22 6.76 17.00 14.76
C VAL A 22 7.22 18.41 15.15
N ALA A 23 8.44 18.83 14.78
CA ALA A 23 8.95 20.16 15.07
C ALA A 23 8.03 21.25 14.46
N ILE A 24 7.97 22.43 15.10
CA ILE A 24 7.14 23.55 14.62
C ILE A 24 7.54 23.89 13.17
N GLY A 25 6.56 23.93 12.27
CA GLY A 25 6.76 24.19 10.86
C GLY A 25 7.20 22.99 10.02
N SER A 26 7.39 21.83 10.64
CA SER A 26 7.69 20.56 9.94
C SER A 26 6.45 19.72 9.71
N TRP A 27 6.54 18.77 8.78
CA TRP A 27 5.50 17.81 8.45
C TRP A 27 6.00 16.39 8.67
N ARG A 28 5.13 15.53 9.17
CA ARG A 28 5.37 14.09 9.23
C ARG A 28 4.18 13.37 8.58
N SER A 29 4.47 12.46 7.69
CA SER A 29 3.46 11.65 7.02
C SER A 29 3.33 10.31 7.72
N HIS A 30 2.10 9.90 8.03
CA HIS A 30 1.78 8.57 8.53
C HIS A 30 1.01 7.82 7.46
N VAL A 31 1.73 7.10 6.61
CA VAL A 31 1.16 6.27 5.53
C VAL A 31 1.34 4.80 5.86
N GLY A 32 0.43 3.96 5.36
CA GLY A 32 0.55 2.51 5.45
C GLY A 32 1.71 2.02 4.58
N LEU A 33 2.57 1.22 5.16
CA LEU A 33 3.76 0.66 4.49
C LEU A 33 3.67 -0.86 4.31
N SER A 34 2.57 -1.47 4.75
CA SER A 34 2.36 -2.93 4.62
C SER A 34 1.85 -3.37 3.25
N ASP A 35 1.37 -2.46 2.40
CA ASP A 35 0.97 -2.74 1.02
C ASP A 35 2.17 -2.69 0.06
N ALA A 36 3.23 -3.43 0.40
CA ALA A 36 4.47 -3.46 -0.35
C ALA A 36 4.27 -4.07 -1.75
N PHE A 37 4.86 -3.45 -2.79
CA PHE A 37 4.68 -3.96 -4.14
C PHE A 37 5.95 -4.04 -4.99
N THR A 38 7.03 -3.35 -4.64
CA THR A 38 8.32 -3.46 -5.30
C THR A 38 9.46 -3.25 -4.32
N ILE A 39 10.56 -3.98 -4.51
CA ILE A 39 11.73 -3.94 -3.67
C ILE A 39 13.00 -3.86 -4.52
N VAL A 40 14.04 -3.23 -3.96
CA VAL A 40 15.32 -3.08 -4.63
C VAL A 40 16.45 -3.30 -3.65
N ASP A 41 17.40 -4.16 -4.01
CA ASP A 41 18.66 -4.33 -3.28
C ASP A 41 19.63 -3.20 -3.64
N ALA A 42 19.96 -2.36 -2.68
CA ALA A 42 20.91 -1.27 -2.80
C ALA A 42 22.27 -1.57 -2.11
N GLY A 43 22.61 -2.83 -1.97
CA GLY A 43 23.86 -3.30 -1.38
C GLY A 43 23.79 -3.38 0.13
N ASP A 44 23.83 -2.27 0.85
CA ASP A 44 23.74 -2.25 2.33
C ASP A 44 22.30 -2.11 2.83
N LYS A 45 21.40 -1.64 1.98
CA LYS A 45 19.98 -1.43 2.29
C LYS A 45 19.08 -2.16 1.30
N ILE A 46 17.89 -2.51 1.75
CA ILE A 46 16.77 -2.87 0.89
C ILE A 46 15.77 -1.72 0.90
N PHE A 47 15.43 -1.20 -0.28
CA PHE A 47 14.33 -0.27 -0.44
C PHE A 47 13.04 -1.03 -0.76
N CYS A 48 11.97 -0.67 -0.08
CA CYS A 48 10.65 -1.26 -0.24
C CYS A 48 9.60 -0.17 -0.43
N ALA A 49 8.87 -0.20 -1.54
CA ALA A 49 7.83 0.77 -1.84
C ALA A 49 6.45 0.24 -1.52
N SER A 50 5.65 1.09 -0.87
CA SER A 50 4.20 1.08 -0.90
C SER A 50 3.70 2.14 -1.91
N ARG A 51 2.41 2.14 -2.21
CA ARG A 51 1.87 3.09 -3.21
C ARG A 51 2.01 4.56 -2.80
N LEU A 52 2.01 4.86 -1.50
CA LEU A 52 2.04 6.23 -0.97
C LEU A 52 3.36 6.60 -0.30
N GLY A 53 4.27 5.65 -0.10
CA GLY A 53 5.55 5.88 0.57
C GLY A 53 6.59 4.84 0.21
N LEU A 54 7.77 5.08 0.71
CA LEU A 54 8.95 4.25 0.54
C LEU A 54 9.64 4.12 1.89
N PHE A 55 10.20 2.96 2.19
CA PHE A 55 11.12 2.81 3.30
C PHE A 55 12.36 2.03 2.88
N SER A 56 13.44 2.20 3.60
CA SER A 56 14.60 1.33 3.50
C SER A 56 14.84 0.60 4.82
N VAL A 57 15.41 -0.58 4.71
CA VAL A 57 15.90 -1.39 5.83
C VAL A 57 17.40 -1.51 5.70
N ASP A 58 18.16 -1.09 6.70
CA ASP A 58 19.59 -1.40 6.78
C ASP A 58 19.77 -2.90 7.06
N LYS A 59 20.59 -3.57 6.27
CA LYS A 59 20.77 -5.02 6.39
C LYS A 59 21.53 -5.44 7.65
N THR A 60 22.30 -4.53 8.23
CA THR A 60 23.20 -4.80 9.37
C THR A 60 22.46 -4.70 10.70
N ASP A 61 21.80 -3.59 10.96
CA ASP A 61 21.16 -3.29 12.25
C ASP A 61 19.61 -3.30 12.20
N LYS A 62 19.06 -3.53 11.01
CA LYS A 62 17.61 -3.56 10.75
C LYS A 62 16.90 -2.23 11.04
N SER A 63 17.62 -1.14 11.11
CA SER A 63 17.05 0.20 11.23
C SER A 63 16.27 0.60 9.96
N TYR A 64 15.28 1.47 10.14
CA TYR A 64 14.39 1.92 9.08
C TYR A 64 14.61 3.41 8.78
N GLU A 65 14.54 3.74 7.51
CA GLU A 65 14.42 5.13 7.04
C GLU A 65 13.17 5.22 6.17
N GLN A 66 12.30 6.21 6.41
CA GLN A 66 11.05 6.38 5.68
C GLN A 66 11.13 7.61 4.77
N PHE A 67 10.60 7.47 3.56
CA PHE A 67 10.56 8.53 2.56
C PHE A 67 9.11 8.76 2.10
N SER A 68 8.71 9.99 2.10
CA SER A 68 7.40 10.43 1.64
C SER A 68 7.51 11.83 1.04
N LYS A 69 6.43 12.34 0.51
CA LYS A 69 6.39 13.71 0.00
C LYS A 69 6.64 14.75 1.11
N ALA A 70 6.33 14.42 2.36
CA ALA A 70 6.58 15.31 3.50
C ALA A 70 8.06 15.45 3.85
N ASN A 71 8.91 14.51 3.46
CA ASN A 71 10.34 14.48 3.80
C ASN A 71 11.27 14.26 2.58
N GLY A 72 10.85 14.72 1.41
CA GLY A 72 11.76 14.91 0.28
C GLY A 72 11.37 14.31 -1.05
N LEU A 73 10.47 13.32 -1.13
CA LEU A 73 9.97 12.86 -2.42
C LEU A 73 9.13 13.95 -3.10
N ASN A 74 9.23 14.05 -4.42
CA ASN A 74 8.52 15.08 -5.18
C ASN A 74 7.11 14.68 -5.58
N ASP A 75 6.78 13.38 -5.50
CA ASP A 75 5.46 12.89 -5.88
C ASP A 75 4.98 11.70 -5.01
N VAL A 76 3.77 11.22 -5.30
CA VAL A 76 3.16 10.01 -4.72
C VAL A 76 2.76 9.03 -5.82
N GLY A 77 2.45 7.79 -5.44
CA GLY A 77 2.06 6.76 -6.41
C GLY A 77 3.29 6.23 -7.16
N ILE A 78 4.25 5.68 -6.42
CA ILE A 78 5.43 5.01 -6.99
C ILE A 78 4.96 3.90 -7.94
N SER A 79 5.52 3.84 -9.15
CA SER A 79 5.23 2.80 -10.14
C SER A 79 6.33 1.74 -10.22
N THR A 80 7.58 2.14 -10.16
CA THR A 80 8.74 1.25 -10.21
C THR A 80 9.99 1.92 -9.65
N MET A 81 10.99 1.12 -9.29
CA MET A 81 12.28 1.59 -8.77
C MET A 81 13.41 0.75 -9.33
N ALA A 82 14.61 1.32 -9.40
CA ALA A 82 15.83 0.57 -9.67
C ALA A 82 17.06 1.24 -9.03
N TRP A 83 18.03 0.43 -8.61
CA TRP A 83 19.28 0.87 -8.01
C TRP A 83 20.45 0.76 -8.97
N ASN A 84 21.27 1.79 -9.01
CA ASN A 84 22.56 1.75 -9.69
C ASN A 84 23.71 1.74 -8.68
N ALA A 85 24.44 0.64 -8.63
CA ALA A 85 25.53 0.45 -7.66
C ALA A 85 26.75 1.34 -7.97
N ALA A 86 27.02 1.65 -9.26
CA ALA A 86 28.19 2.43 -9.65
C ALA A 86 28.04 3.90 -9.25
N THR A 87 26.86 4.50 -9.42
CA THR A 87 26.57 5.89 -9.06
C THR A 87 25.92 6.02 -7.69
N LYS A 88 25.61 4.90 -7.02
CA LYS A 88 24.87 4.85 -5.75
C LYS A 88 23.55 5.64 -5.82
N THR A 89 22.80 5.45 -6.90
CA THR A 89 21.59 6.19 -7.18
C THR A 89 20.38 5.24 -7.22
N LEU A 90 19.36 5.53 -6.45
CA LEU A 90 18.04 4.91 -6.58
C LEU A 90 17.16 5.82 -7.44
N LEU A 91 16.73 5.34 -8.60
CA LEU A 91 15.67 5.99 -9.37
C LEU A 91 14.30 5.47 -8.94
N ILE A 92 13.36 6.38 -8.78
CA ILE A 92 11.96 6.14 -8.45
C ILE A 92 11.10 6.77 -9.53
N ALA A 93 10.30 5.99 -10.21
CA ALA A 93 9.29 6.50 -11.13
C ALA A 93 7.91 6.51 -10.48
N TYR A 94 7.09 7.50 -10.86
CA TYR A 94 5.74 7.67 -10.36
C TYR A 94 4.69 7.43 -11.46
N SER A 95 3.46 7.14 -11.05
CA SER A 95 2.33 6.90 -11.97
C SER A 95 2.01 8.08 -12.89
N ASN A 96 2.40 9.31 -12.51
CA ASN A 96 2.27 10.51 -13.33
C ASN A 96 3.50 10.79 -14.22
N SER A 97 4.41 9.83 -14.35
CA SER A 97 5.64 9.89 -15.15
C SER A 97 6.71 10.86 -14.63
N ASN A 98 6.58 11.31 -13.37
CA ASN A 98 7.66 11.99 -12.68
C ASN A 98 8.75 10.97 -12.28
N VAL A 99 9.97 11.43 -12.08
CA VAL A 99 11.10 10.60 -11.63
C VAL A 99 11.87 11.33 -10.53
N ASP A 100 12.17 10.63 -9.44
CA ASP A 100 13.14 11.09 -8.44
C ASP A 100 14.39 10.22 -8.46
N ALA A 101 15.52 10.84 -8.21
CA ALA A 101 16.81 10.20 -7.99
C ALA A 101 17.25 10.43 -6.54
N ILE A 102 17.26 9.38 -5.71
CA ILE A 102 17.89 9.43 -4.38
C ILE A 102 19.37 9.13 -4.58
N THR A 103 20.21 10.12 -4.24
CA THR A 103 21.67 10.07 -4.37
C THR A 103 22.33 10.27 -3.01
N PRO A 104 23.63 10.04 -2.85
CA PRO A 104 24.34 10.40 -1.61
C PRO A 104 24.27 11.90 -1.26
N ASN A 105 23.97 12.77 -2.23
CA ASN A 105 23.89 14.22 -2.05
C ASN A 105 22.46 14.74 -1.84
N GLY A 106 21.46 13.87 -1.80
CA GLY A 106 20.05 14.21 -1.63
C GLY A 106 19.16 13.72 -2.77
N ILE A 107 17.92 14.18 -2.76
CA ILE A 107 16.88 13.80 -3.73
C ILE A 107 16.83 14.85 -4.85
N ILE A 108 16.93 14.40 -6.10
CA ILE A 108 16.87 15.24 -7.29
C ILE A 108 15.68 14.81 -8.14
N ASN A 109 14.87 15.79 -8.55
CA ASN A 109 13.70 15.53 -9.39
C ASN A 109 14.04 15.67 -10.87
N ILE A 110 13.64 14.68 -11.68
CA ILE A 110 13.75 14.65 -13.15
C ILE A 110 12.32 14.66 -13.69
N SER A 111 11.77 15.85 -13.91
CA SER A 111 10.36 16.04 -14.28
C SER A 111 10.11 16.14 -15.78
N ASP A 112 11.11 15.94 -16.60
CA ASP A 112 11.05 16.15 -18.05
C ASP A 112 9.96 15.34 -18.75
N ILE A 113 9.84 14.05 -18.44
CA ILE A 113 8.79 13.18 -19.02
C ILE A 113 7.41 13.65 -18.60
N LYS A 114 7.24 13.98 -17.32
CA LYS A 114 5.97 14.48 -16.77
C LYS A 114 5.54 15.76 -17.48
N ASN A 115 6.44 16.71 -17.63
CA ASN A 115 6.15 18.06 -18.13
C ASN A 115 6.07 18.13 -19.66
N LYS A 116 6.73 17.20 -20.38
CA LYS A 116 6.74 17.22 -21.85
C LYS A 116 5.34 16.86 -22.38
N SER A 117 4.83 17.67 -23.31
CA SER A 117 3.62 17.33 -24.04
C SER A 117 3.94 16.24 -25.08
N LEU A 118 3.42 15.05 -24.87
CA LEU A 118 3.58 13.90 -25.77
C LEU A 118 2.18 13.32 -26.05
N PRO A 119 1.88 12.93 -27.30
CA PRO A 119 0.65 12.22 -27.59
C PRO A 119 0.69 10.79 -27.02
N GLY A 120 -0.37 10.37 -26.35
CA GLY A 120 -0.52 9.02 -25.83
C GLY A 120 -0.05 8.84 -24.38
N ASP A 121 0.15 7.58 -24.02
CA ASP A 121 0.53 7.17 -22.66
C ASP A 121 2.00 7.47 -22.37
N LYS A 122 2.28 8.12 -21.24
CA LYS A 122 3.63 8.42 -20.74
C LYS A 122 4.06 7.52 -19.59
N ALA A 123 3.23 6.57 -19.16
CA ALA A 123 3.52 5.71 -18.00
C ALA A 123 4.91 5.08 -18.11
N ILE A 124 5.60 5.00 -16.97
CA ILE A 124 6.89 4.33 -16.83
C ILE A 124 6.63 2.98 -16.17
N TYR A 125 6.84 1.90 -16.93
CA TYR A 125 6.52 0.54 -16.52
C TYR A 125 7.67 -0.14 -15.80
N GLN A 126 8.91 0.16 -16.18
CA GLN A 126 10.10 -0.42 -15.58
C GLN A 126 11.32 0.49 -15.80
N ILE A 127 12.28 0.39 -14.87
CA ILE A 127 13.61 0.97 -14.97
C ILE A 127 14.62 -0.17 -15.02
N THR A 128 15.50 -0.17 -16.01
CA THR A 128 16.60 -1.14 -16.15
C THR A 128 17.93 -0.39 -16.14
N MET A 129 18.84 -0.78 -15.25
CA MET A 129 20.17 -0.19 -15.15
C MET A 129 21.16 -0.91 -16.06
N ASN A 130 22.01 -0.15 -16.76
CA ASN A 130 23.13 -0.70 -17.52
C ASN A 130 24.31 0.27 -17.50
N GLY A 131 25.41 -0.09 -16.82
CA GLY A 131 26.54 0.80 -16.59
C GLY A 131 26.14 2.03 -15.77
N ASP A 132 26.44 3.21 -16.27
CA ASP A 132 26.10 4.53 -15.70
C ASP A 132 24.77 5.10 -16.26
N LYS A 133 23.95 4.26 -16.89
CA LYS A 133 22.70 4.67 -17.54
C LYS A 133 21.50 3.92 -16.97
N ALA A 134 20.37 4.60 -17.00
CA ALA A 134 19.07 4.02 -16.71
C ALA A 134 18.18 4.07 -17.96
N TYR A 135 17.54 2.96 -18.26
CA TYR A 135 16.62 2.83 -19.38
C TYR A 135 15.20 2.65 -18.84
N LEU A 136 14.35 3.64 -19.11
CA LEU A 136 12.96 3.66 -18.68
C LEU A 136 12.08 3.10 -19.78
N SER A 137 11.37 2.02 -19.50
CA SER A 137 10.35 1.45 -20.38
C SER A 137 9.08 2.28 -20.29
N CYS A 138 8.72 2.98 -21.36
CA CYS A 138 7.63 3.95 -21.37
C CYS A 138 6.49 3.58 -22.32
N GLY A 139 5.33 4.20 -22.13
CA GLY A 139 4.16 4.01 -23.00
C GLY A 139 4.37 4.44 -24.46
N PHE A 140 5.44 5.17 -24.75
CA PHE A 140 5.76 5.65 -26.11
C PHE A 140 7.08 5.08 -26.66
N GLY A 141 7.86 4.35 -25.87
CA GLY A 141 9.17 3.83 -26.25
C GLY A 141 10.11 3.69 -25.06
N ILE A 142 11.36 4.09 -25.20
CA ILE A 142 12.41 3.97 -24.19
C ILE A 142 13.04 5.34 -23.95
N VAL A 143 13.23 5.73 -22.69
CA VAL A 143 13.99 6.93 -22.32
C VAL A 143 15.29 6.50 -21.67
N ASN A 144 16.40 7.04 -22.13
CA ASN A 144 17.74 6.82 -21.58
C ASN A 144 18.15 8.01 -20.71
N ILE A 145 18.48 7.77 -19.43
CA ILE A 145 18.97 8.75 -18.48
C ILE A 145 20.45 8.48 -18.19
N ASN A 146 21.26 9.52 -18.31
CA ASN A 146 22.63 9.53 -17.82
C ASN A 146 22.63 9.77 -16.31
N LEU A 147 23.06 8.78 -15.52
CA LEU A 147 22.98 8.84 -14.05
C LEU A 147 24.06 9.72 -13.43
N SER A 148 25.16 9.98 -14.13
CA SER A 148 26.21 10.90 -13.65
C SER A 148 25.79 12.35 -13.74
N LYS A 149 24.91 12.67 -14.73
CA LYS A 149 24.37 14.02 -14.94
C LYS A 149 22.95 14.19 -14.42
N LEU A 150 22.21 13.07 -14.23
CA LEU A 150 20.78 13.01 -13.90
C LEU A 150 19.91 13.73 -14.93
N GLU A 151 20.23 13.53 -16.20
CA GLU A 151 19.56 14.14 -17.36
C GLU A 151 19.15 13.07 -18.38
N ILE A 152 18.06 13.33 -19.10
CA ILE A 152 17.67 12.51 -20.24
C ILE A 152 18.71 12.70 -21.34
N GLU A 153 19.37 11.61 -21.73
CA GLU A 153 20.38 11.61 -22.78
C GLU A 153 19.76 11.38 -24.16
N ASP A 154 18.80 10.44 -24.25
CA ASP A 154 18.17 10.08 -25.53
C ASP A 154 16.77 9.48 -25.31
N THR A 155 16.00 9.40 -26.41
CA THR A 155 14.68 8.78 -26.44
C THR A 155 14.56 7.89 -27.66
N TYR A 156 14.24 6.61 -27.47
CA TYR A 156 14.13 5.63 -28.55
C TYR A 156 12.66 5.36 -28.87
N ILE A 157 12.20 5.84 -30.02
CA ILE A 157 10.87 5.54 -30.55
C ILE A 157 11.01 4.33 -31.46
N ILE A 158 10.76 3.14 -30.91
CA ILE A 158 11.13 1.86 -31.53
C ILE A 158 9.99 1.14 -32.24
N GLY A 159 8.81 1.74 -32.31
CA GLY A 159 7.68 1.18 -33.07
C GLY A 159 7.95 1.11 -34.58
N ASP A 160 7.19 0.30 -35.29
CA ASP A 160 7.35 0.14 -36.72
C ASP A 160 7.15 1.51 -37.42
N ASN A 161 8.02 1.83 -38.39
CA ASN A 161 8.07 3.14 -39.08
C ASN A 161 8.27 4.35 -38.14
N GLY A 162 8.93 4.15 -36.99
CA GLY A 162 9.18 5.22 -36.03
C GLY A 162 7.94 5.69 -35.25
N THR A 163 6.93 4.83 -35.11
CA THR A 163 5.73 5.12 -34.32
C THR A 163 5.94 4.83 -32.84
N ASN A 164 5.15 5.44 -31.99
CA ASN A 164 5.12 5.10 -30.56
C ASN A 164 4.70 3.64 -30.37
N VAL A 165 5.35 2.98 -29.43
CA VAL A 165 4.99 1.62 -29.00
C VAL A 165 5.17 1.51 -27.49
N VAL A 166 4.18 0.96 -26.81
CA VAL A 166 4.28 0.67 -25.37
C VAL A 166 5.42 -0.34 -25.16
N THR A 167 6.46 0.08 -24.46
CA THR A 167 7.56 -0.76 -24.02
C THR A 167 7.34 -1.08 -22.56
N GLN A 168 7.17 -2.35 -22.22
CA GLN A 168 6.83 -2.80 -20.86
C GLN A 168 8.07 -3.16 -20.05
N ASN A 169 9.10 -3.70 -20.73
CA ASN A 169 10.26 -4.26 -20.07
C ASN A 169 11.48 -4.24 -21.01
N ILE A 170 12.64 -3.95 -20.45
CA ILE A 170 13.92 -3.97 -21.16
C ILE A 170 14.88 -4.86 -20.40
N VAL A 171 15.67 -5.63 -21.12
CA VAL A 171 16.78 -6.38 -20.56
C VAL A 171 18.01 -6.29 -21.47
N PHE A 172 19.18 -6.52 -20.89
CA PHE A 172 20.46 -6.55 -21.59
C PHE A 172 21.07 -7.95 -21.56
N THR A 173 21.61 -8.36 -22.68
CA THR A 173 22.55 -9.46 -22.79
C THR A 173 23.91 -8.88 -23.19
N LYS A 174 24.96 -9.70 -23.23
CA LYS A 174 26.31 -9.27 -23.61
C LYS A 174 26.33 -8.44 -24.90
N ASP A 175 25.52 -8.79 -25.88
CA ASP A 175 25.57 -8.19 -27.21
C ASP A 175 24.34 -7.37 -27.61
N ASN A 176 23.21 -7.55 -26.95
CA ASN A 176 21.95 -6.95 -27.36
C ASN A 176 21.18 -6.31 -26.19
N ILE A 177 20.42 -5.27 -26.55
CA ILE A 177 19.30 -4.75 -25.78
C ILE A 177 18.02 -5.39 -26.33
N TRP A 178 17.15 -5.86 -25.43
CA TRP A 178 15.88 -6.51 -25.74
C TRP A 178 14.75 -5.71 -25.12
N ALA A 179 13.72 -5.43 -25.89
CA ALA A 179 12.55 -4.68 -25.46
C ALA A 179 11.28 -5.50 -25.67
N LEU A 180 10.58 -5.81 -24.58
CA LEU A 180 9.24 -6.36 -24.61
C LEU A 180 8.26 -5.23 -24.87
N THR A 181 7.58 -5.26 -25.99
CA THR A 181 6.63 -4.23 -26.39
C THR A 181 5.22 -4.79 -26.57
N SER A 182 4.22 -3.91 -26.61
CA SER A 182 2.83 -4.30 -26.93
C SER A 182 2.64 -4.93 -28.32
N LYS A 183 3.66 -4.82 -29.20
CA LYS A 183 3.68 -5.40 -30.56
C LYS A 183 4.63 -6.61 -30.70
N GLY A 184 5.13 -7.15 -29.58
CA GLY A 184 6.07 -8.25 -29.51
C GLY A 184 7.46 -7.82 -29.05
N ILE A 185 8.43 -8.73 -29.11
CA ILE A 185 9.79 -8.47 -28.64
C ILE A 185 10.61 -7.88 -29.78
N LYS A 186 11.29 -6.77 -29.50
CA LYS A 186 12.30 -6.17 -30.37
C LYS A 186 13.68 -6.27 -29.72
N TYR A 187 14.72 -6.33 -30.55
CA TYR A 187 16.10 -6.34 -30.09
C TYR A 187 17.01 -5.61 -31.05
N ALA A 188 18.08 -5.04 -30.54
CA ALA A 188 19.13 -4.38 -31.27
C ALA A 188 20.49 -4.62 -30.63
N SER A 189 21.57 -4.42 -31.36
CA SER A 189 22.93 -4.48 -30.79
C SER A 189 23.08 -3.37 -29.74
N ASN A 190 23.47 -3.72 -28.50
CA ASN A 190 23.74 -2.74 -27.45
C ASN A 190 25.00 -1.89 -27.70
N LYS A 191 25.80 -2.25 -28.72
CA LYS A 191 26.97 -1.50 -29.20
C LYS A 191 26.61 -0.48 -30.26
N SER A 192 25.34 -0.44 -30.73
CA SER A 192 24.90 0.50 -31.74
C SER A 192 24.78 1.91 -31.15
N ASN A 193 25.33 2.89 -31.86
CA ASN A 193 25.10 4.31 -31.57
C ASN A 193 23.82 4.88 -32.24
N LEU A 194 23.03 4.02 -32.87
CA LEU A 194 21.81 4.38 -33.62
C LEU A 194 20.54 3.80 -32.95
N LEU A 195 20.53 3.55 -31.65
CA LEU A 195 19.38 2.95 -30.96
C LEU A 195 18.10 3.81 -31.04
N SER A 196 18.23 5.12 -31.26
CA SER A 196 17.10 6.02 -31.54
C SER A 196 16.46 5.80 -32.91
N ASN A 197 17.17 5.14 -33.86
CA ASN A 197 16.64 4.78 -35.17
C ASN A 197 15.88 3.44 -35.08
N TYR A 198 14.56 3.47 -35.29
CA TYR A 198 13.71 2.28 -35.25
C TYR A 198 14.16 1.15 -36.21
N ALA A 199 14.84 1.50 -37.34
CA ALA A 199 15.25 0.55 -38.37
C ALA A 199 16.35 -0.43 -37.91
N VAL A 200 17.10 -0.12 -36.82
CA VAL A 200 18.11 -1.03 -36.27
C VAL A 200 17.51 -2.08 -35.32
N TRP A 201 16.23 -1.93 -34.99
CA TRP A 201 15.53 -2.86 -34.08
C TRP A 201 14.90 -4.01 -34.87
N ASN A 202 15.44 -5.20 -34.68
CA ASN A 202 14.89 -6.44 -35.21
C ASN A 202 13.71 -6.91 -34.36
N LYS A 203 12.82 -7.70 -34.97
CA LYS A 203 11.68 -8.30 -34.28
C LYS A 203 11.90 -9.80 -34.09
N LEU A 204 11.66 -10.31 -32.90
CA LEU A 204 11.62 -11.75 -32.66
C LEU A 204 10.38 -12.34 -33.34
N ASN A 205 10.60 -13.32 -34.23
CA ASN A 205 9.48 -13.99 -34.92
C ASN A 205 8.83 -15.03 -33.99
N THR A 206 7.70 -14.67 -33.40
CA THR A 206 6.91 -15.55 -32.53
C THR A 206 5.44 -15.10 -32.53
N THR A 207 4.54 -16.04 -32.43
CA THR A 207 3.09 -15.80 -32.24
C THR A 207 2.68 -15.71 -30.77
N ILE A 208 3.60 -16.09 -29.86
CA ILE A 208 3.34 -16.08 -28.42
C ILE A 208 3.44 -14.64 -27.90
N LYS A 209 2.42 -14.22 -27.14
CA LYS A 209 2.43 -12.94 -26.42
C LYS A 209 3.06 -13.13 -25.06
N PHE A 210 4.11 -12.39 -24.77
CA PHE A 210 4.79 -12.39 -23.49
C PHE A 210 4.38 -11.20 -22.65
N ASP A 211 4.40 -11.37 -21.32
CA ASP A 211 4.08 -10.33 -20.34
C ASP A 211 5.28 -9.96 -19.46
N LYS A 212 6.37 -10.72 -19.49
CA LYS A 212 7.64 -10.43 -18.81
C LYS A 212 8.82 -11.01 -19.55
N ILE A 213 9.96 -10.32 -19.48
CA ILE A 213 11.27 -10.77 -19.94
C ILE A 213 12.31 -10.52 -18.83
N ILE A 214 13.16 -11.48 -18.58
CA ILE A 214 14.34 -11.35 -17.71
C ILE A 214 15.57 -11.99 -18.34
N THR A 215 16.75 -11.67 -17.80
CA THR A 215 18.00 -12.36 -18.15
C THR A 215 18.64 -12.98 -16.92
N VAL A 216 19.26 -14.14 -17.09
CA VAL A 216 20.12 -14.79 -16.09
C VAL A 216 21.38 -15.23 -16.81
N ASP A 217 22.53 -14.63 -16.51
CA ASP A 217 23.81 -14.91 -17.19
C ASP A 217 23.68 -15.00 -18.73
N ASP A 218 23.11 -13.98 -19.36
CA ASP A 218 22.80 -13.90 -20.80
C ASP A 218 21.69 -14.84 -21.32
N SER A 219 21.20 -15.79 -20.53
CA SER A 219 20.01 -16.57 -20.88
C SER A 219 18.74 -15.73 -20.73
N ILE A 220 17.88 -15.75 -21.74
CA ILE A 220 16.65 -14.96 -21.76
C ILE A 220 15.47 -15.86 -21.40
N PHE A 221 14.72 -15.47 -20.37
CA PHE A 221 13.48 -16.11 -19.97
C PHE A 221 12.30 -15.18 -20.22
N LEU A 222 11.22 -15.78 -20.69
CA LEU A 222 10.00 -15.09 -21.16
C LEU A 222 8.81 -15.72 -20.45
N LYS A 223 7.97 -14.89 -19.84
CA LYS A 223 6.71 -15.34 -19.20
C LYS A 223 5.54 -15.02 -20.15
N SER A 224 4.63 -15.98 -20.27
CA SER A 224 3.35 -15.84 -20.96
C SER A 224 2.26 -16.52 -20.13
N GLY A 225 1.42 -15.73 -19.45
CA GLY A 225 0.47 -16.27 -18.48
C GLY A 225 1.16 -17.13 -17.42
N ASP A 226 0.77 -18.39 -17.28
CA ASP A 226 1.34 -19.35 -16.33
C ASP A 226 2.41 -20.26 -16.96
N SER A 227 3.07 -19.78 -17.99
CA SER A 227 4.13 -20.50 -18.72
C SER A 227 5.43 -19.72 -18.76
N ILE A 228 6.55 -20.42 -18.64
CA ILE A 228 7.90 -19.86 -18.83
C ILE A 228 8.55 -20.49 -20.06
N PHE A 229 9.10 -19.65 -20.88
CA PHE A 229 9.84 -20.01 -22.10
C PHE A 229 11.28 -19.51 -21.97
N MET A 230 12.19 -20.18 -22.66
CA MET A 230 13.58 -19.77 -22.81
C MET A 230 13.88 -19.49 -24.29
N PHE A 231 14.49 -18.36 -24.58
CA PHE A 231 14.95 -18.04 -25.92
C PHE A 231 16.15 -18.92 -26.31
N GLN A 232 16.11 -19.43 -27.54
CA GLN A 232 17.16 -20.27 -28.14
C GLN A 232 17.86 -19.51 -29.26
N PRO A 233 19.07 -18.96 -29.02
CA PRO A 233 19.76 -18.11 -29.98
C PRO A 233 20.07 -18.80 -31.30
N HIS A 234 20.45 -20.10 -31.27
CA HIS A 234 20.86 -20.84 -32.46
C HIS A 234 19.73 -21.08 -33.46
N THR A 235 18.50 -21.21 -32.97
CA THR A 235 17.31 -21.46 -33.79
C THR A 235 16.42 -20.23 -33.92
N ASN A 236 16.77 -19.14 -33.24
CA ASN A 236 15.97 -17.92 -33.15
C ASN A 236 14.51 -18.22 -32.76
N SER A 237 14.30 -19.13 -31.80
CA SER A 237 13.01 -19.63 -31.36
C SER A 237 12.88 -19.59 -29.83
N VAL A 238 11.70 -19.91 -29.32
CA VAL A 238 11.45 -20.01 -27.88
C VAL A 238 11.02 -21.43 -27.52
N GLN A 239 11.57 -21.94 -26.43
CA GLN A 239 11.30 -23.28 -25.90
C GLN A 239 10.54 -23.18 -24.58
N LEU A 240 9.42 -23.92 -24.44
CA LEU A 240 8.71 -24.05 -23.17
C LEU A 240 9.59 -24.76 -22.12
N LYS A 241 9.74 -24.15 -20.96
CA LYS A 241 10.53 -24.67 -19.83
C LYS A 241 9.65 -25.02 -18.62
N PHE A 242 8.56 -24.28 -18.41
CA PHE A 242 7.68 -24.53 -17.28
C PHE A 242 6.23 -24.25 -17.68
N TYR A 243 5.37 -25.19 -17.34
CA TYR A 243 3.92 -25.06 -17.32
C TYR A 243 3.35 -26.08 -16.35
N ASN A 244 2.44 -25.64 -15.50
CA ASN A 244 1.68 -26.52 -14.62
C ASN A 244 0.25 -25.96 -14.46
N PRO A 245 -0.79 -26.70 -14.90
CA PRO A 245 -2.16 -26.20 -14.88
C PRO A 245 -2.73 -25.96 -13.48
N SER A 246 -2.10 -26.54 -12.44
CA SER A 246 -2.48 -26.35 -11.04
C SER A 246 -1.68 -25.25 -10.36
N THR A 247 -0.94 -24.43 -11.12
CA THR A 247 -0.04 -23.41 -10.57
C THR A 247 -0.22 -22.10 -11.31
N LYS A 248 -0.47 -21.03 -10.58
CA LYS A 248 -0.44 -19.66 -11.07
C LYS A 248 0.96 -19.08 -10.87
N ILE A 249 1.53 -18.47 -11.90
CA ILE A 249 2.76 -17.71 -11.78
C ILE A 249 2.41 -16.26 -11.42
N LEU A 250 2.78 -15.85 -10.21
CA LEU A 250 2.60 -14.48 -9.74
C LEU A 250 3.63 -13.56 -10.39
N HIS A 251 4.92 -13.90 -10.24
CA HIS A 251 6.03 -13.08 -10.74
C HIS A 251 7.16 -13.95 -11.28
N LEU A 252 7.90 -13.37 -12.23
CA LEU A 252 9.20 -13.85 -12.71
C LEU A 252 10.21 -12.72 -12.53
N ASN A 253 11.17 -12.90 -11.64
CA ASN A 253 12.19 -11.92 -11.28
C ASN A 253 13.59 -12.40 -11.61
N GLN A 254 14.48 -11.46 -11.88
CA GLN A 254 15.89 -11.72 -12.05
C GLN A 254 16.58 -11.66 -10.68
N GLY A 255 17.23 -12.76 -10.28
CA GLY A 255 18.19 -12.80 -9.20
C GLY A 255 19.61 -12.56 -9.71
N ASN A 256 20.59 -12.81 -8.86
CA ASN A 256 22.02 -12.61 -9.19
C ASN A 256 22.49 -13.55 -10.31
N HIS A 257 22.23 -14.86 -10.13
CA HIS A 257 22.50 -15.92 -11.10
C HIS A 257 21.31 -16.87 -11.24
N HIS A 258 20.13 -16.43 -10.81
CA HIS A 258 18.93 -17.25 -10.74
C HIS A 258 17.73 -16.54 -11.35
N ALA A 259 16.83 -17.33 -11.93
CA ALA A 259 15.45 -16.90 -12.16
C ALA A 259 14.62 -17.22 -10.90
N LEU A 260 13.96 -16.21 -10.37
CA LEU A 260 13.10 -16.28 -9.18
C LEU A 260 11.65 -16.35 -9.63
N LEU A 261 11.02 -17.50 -9.44
CA LEU A 261 9.65 -17.74 -9.86
C LEU A 261 8.72 -17.78 -8.65
N SER A 262 7.94 -16.73 -8.45
CA SER A 262 6.87 -16.72 -7.44
C SER A 262 5.65 -17.42 -7.98
N ILE A 263 5.19 -18.44 -7.29
CA ILE A 263 4.05 -19.27 -7.69
C ILE A 263 3.05 -19.45 -6.55
N GLN A 264 1.80 -19.63 -6.93
CA GLN A 264 0.69 -19.99 -6.04
C GLN A 264 0.00 -21.23 -6.59
N ASN A 265 -0.32 -22.21 -5.75
CA ASN A 265 -1.12 -23.34 -6.16
C ASN A 265 -2.59 -22.95 -6.26
N SER A 266 -3.33 -23.44 -7.26
CA SER A 266 -4.72 -23.08 -7.51
C SER A 266 -5.67 -23.41 -6.35
N ASN A 267 -5.28 -24.33 -5.47
CA ASN A 267 -6.08 -24.79 -4.33
C ASN A 267 -5.51 -24.31 -2.97
N SER A 268 -4.62 -23.33 -2.97
CA SER A 268 -3.98 -22.85 -1.75
C SER A 268 -3.72 -21.35 -1.87
N ASP A 269 -4.00 -20.62 -0.81
CA ASP A 269 -3.68 -19.20 -0.71
C ASP A 269 -2.20 -18.93 -0.41
N SER A 270 -1.41 -19.98 -0.17
CA SER A 270 0.02 -19.84 0.09
C SER A 270 0.83 -19.73 -1.20
N SER A 271 1.72 -18.77 -1.25
CA SER A 271 2.71 -18.63 -2.32
C SER A 271 4.07 -19.18 -1.91
N LYS A 272 4.87 -19.55 -2.90
CA LYS A 272 6.25 -19.99 -2.72
C LYS A 272 7.14 -19.47 -3.84
N ILE A 273 8.43 -19.37 -3.56
CA ILE A 273 9.43 -18.94 -4.52
C ILE A 273 10.25 -20.16 -4.93
N LYS A 274 10.38 -20.35 -6.23
CA LYS A 274 11.26 -21.35 -6.81
C LYS A 274 12.45 -20.68 -7.47
N LEU A 275 13.64 -21.19 -7.22
CA LEU A 275 14.88 -20.75 -7.84
C LEU A 275 15.25 -21.70 -8.96
N TYR A 276 15.68 -21.13 -10.09
CA TYR A 276 16.17 -21.85 -11.27
C TYR A 276 17.48 -21.24 -11.74
N ASP A 277 18.38 -22.07 -12.24
CA ASP A 277 19.63 -21.62 -12.84
C ASP A 277 19.43 -21.04 -14.27
N LYS A 278 20.53 -20.63 -14.91
CA LYS A 278 20.53 -20.08 -16.29
C LYS A 278 20.07 -21.05 -17.37
N ALA A 279 20.03 -22.36 -17.12
CA ALA A 279 19.47 -23.37 -18.01
C ALA A 279 18.04 -23.76 -17.68
N PHE A 280 17.48 -23.11 -16.63
CA PHE A 280 16.16 -23.37 -16.04
C PHE A 280 16.08 -24.72 -15.33
N PHE A 281 17.18 -25.21 -14.75
CA PHE A 281 17.11 -26.33 -13.82
C PHE A 281 16.70 -25.85 -12.43
N PHE A 282 15.79 -26.61 -11.81
CA PHE A 282 15.30 -26.31 -10.47
C PHE A 282 16.41 -26.46 -9.43
N ILE A 283 16.55 -25.48 -8.54
CA ILE A 283 17.53 -25.46 -7.46
C ILE A 283 16.85 -25.74 -6.12
N GLN A 284 15.89 -24.87 -5.74
CA GLN A 284 15.21 -24.99 -4.45
C GLN A 284 13.84 -24.29 -4.45
N SER A 285 13.02 -24.66 -3.46
CA SER A 285 11.79 -23.94 -3.12
C SER A 285 11.90 -23.29 -1.76
N ILE A 286 11.41 -22.06 -1.66
CA ILE A 286 11.35 -21.27 -0.43
C ILE A 286 9.90 -21.00 -0.09
N TYR A 287 9.53 -21.29 1.14
CA TYR A 287 8.23 -20.95 1.71
C TYR A 287 8.41 -19.75 2.64
N ILE A 288 7.74 -18.62 2.34
CA ILE A 288 7.96 -17.41 3.12
C ILE A 288 7.12 -17.43 4.39
N HIS A 289 5.84 -17.65 4.32
CA HIS A 289 4.98 -17.81 5.50
C HIS A 289 3.65 -18.44 5.10
N ALA A 290 2.98 -19.14 6.02
CA ALA A 290 1.64 -19.68 5.76
C ALA A 290 0.58 -18.59 5.49
N GLU A 291 0.84 -17.35 5.95
CA GLU A 291 -0.02 -16.19 5.76
C GLU A 291 0.36 -15.31 4.56
N SER A 292 1.47 -15.58 3.88
CA SER A 292 1.87 -14.81 2.69
C SER A 292 1.02 -15.23 1.51
N MET A 293 -0.01 -14.45 1.25
CA MET A 293 -1.01 -14.76 0.23
C MET A 293 -0.71 -14.14 -1.14
N ASN A 294 0.14 -13.10 -1.20
CA ASN A 294 0.27 -12.30 -2.42
C ASN A 294 1.65 -11.64 -2.54
N ASN A 295 2.67 -12.47 -2.83
CA ASN A 295 4.00 -11.93 -3.14
C ASN A 295 3.91 -11.02 -4.35
N THR A 296 4.46 -9.81 -4.22
CA THR A 296 4.40 -8.78 -5.26
C THR A 296 5.72 -8.56 -5.96
N ASP A 297 6.84 -8.80 -5.26
CA ASP A 297 8.18 -8.71 -5.83
C ASP A 297 9.17 -9.55 -5.01
N VAL A 298 10.27 -9.97 -5.64
CA VAL A 298 11.30 -10.82 -5.03
C VAL A 298 12.67 -10.40 -5.52
N VAL A 299 13.63 -10.22 -4.60
CA VAL A 299 15.03 -10.02 -4.94
C VAL A 299 15.94 -11.00 -4.18
N GLU A 300 17.00 -11.43 -4.82
CA GLU A 300 18.10 -12.18 -4.21
C GLU A 300 19.18 -11.18 -3.79
N ASP A 301 19.59 -11.24 -2.52
CA ASP A 301 20.67 -10.40 -2.00
C ASP A 301 21.99 -10.71 -2.69
N VAL A 302 22.66 -9.67 -3.16
CA VAL A 302 23.93 -9.82 -3.90
C VAL A 302 25.07 -10.33 -3.03
N LYS A 303 25.04 -10.09 -1.71
CA LYS A 303 26.12 -10.41 -0.78
C LYS A 303 25.99 -11.80 -0.18
N ASP A 304 24.86 -12.13 0.40
CA ASP A 304 24.68 -13.32 1.23
C ASP A 304 23.69 -14.35 0.64
N LYS A 305 23.11 -14.06 -0.54
CA LYS A 305 22.14 -14.91 -1.25
C LYS A 305 20.83 -15.13 -0.50
N SER A 306 20.55 -14.34 0.52
CA SER A 306 19.24 -14.34 1.16
C SER A 306 18.17 -13.82 0.20
N ILE A 307 16.91 -14.12 0.49
CA ILE A 307 15.78 -13.72 -0.36
C ILE A 307 14.92 -12.70 0.38
N TRP A 308 14.67 -11.60 -0.29
CA TRP A 308 13.77 -10.56 0.18
C TRP A 308 12.49 -10.59 -0.65
N VAL A 309 11.35 -10.47 0.00
CA VAL A 309 10.04 -10.60 -0.63
C VAL A 309 9.11 -9.51 -0.13
N SER A 310 8.51 -8.78 -1.04
CA SER A 310 7.37 -7.92 -0.73
C SER A 310 6.06 -8.69 -0.87
N ASP A 311 5.12 -8.37 0.01
CA ASP A 311 3.77 -8.91 0.01
C ASP A 311 2.76 -7.76 0.08
N LYS A 312 1.67 -7.90 -0.67
CA LYS A 312 0.64 -6.87 -0.83
C LYS A 312 -0.05 -6.48 0.48
N TYR A 313 -0.10 -7.38 1.46
CA TYR A 313 -0.90 -7.18 2.68
C TYR A 313 -0.07 -7.14 3.95
N ILE A 314 1.13 -7.73 3.91
CA ILE A 314 1.92 -7.99 5.12
C ILE A 314 3.22 -7.18 5.14
N GLY A 315 3.71 -6.72 3.97
CA GLY A 315 4.88 -5.86 3.85
C GLY A 315 6.14 -6.59 3.36
N LEU A 316 7.27 -6.40 4.01
CA LEU A 316 8.57 -6.93 3.60
C LEU A 316 8.98 -8.12 4.46
N PHE A 317 9.48 -9.16 3.82
CA PHE A 317 10.05 -10.35 4.46
C PHE A 317 11.49 -10.56 4.03
N HIS A 318 12.29 -11.04 4.96
CA HIS A 318 13.64 -11.52 4.75
C HIS A 318 13.73 -13.02 5.06
N TYR A 319 14.14 -13.81 4.08
CA TYR A 319 14.38 -15.24 4.24
C TYR A 319 15.88 -15.52 4.17
N GLN A 320 16.42 -16.14 5.22
CA GLN A 320 17.80 -16.56 5.28
C GLN A 320 17.93 -17.91 6.02
N LYS A 321 18.53 -18.90 5.38
CA LYS A 321 18.85 -20.22 5.98
C LYS A 321 17.66 -20.89 6.70
N GLY A 322 16.46 -20.78 6.16
CA GLY A 322 15.25 -21.37 6.73
C GLY A 322 14.52 -20.50 7.76
N SER A 323 15.09 -19.36 8.15
CA SER A 323 14.44 -18.38 9.00
C SER A 323 13.72 -17.32 8.15
N VAL A 324 12.54 -16.89 8.57
CA VAL A 324 11.77 -15.81 7.96
C VAL A 324 11.56 -14.71 9.00
N GLU A 325 11.90 -13.49 8.62
CA GLU A 325 11.72 -12.28 9.45
C GLU A 325 10.83 -11.28 8.72
N LYS A 326 9.83 -10.72 9.41
CA LYS A 326 9.00 -9.62 8.90
C LYS A 326 9.66 -8.30 9.26
N LEU A 327 9.83 -7.41 8.29
CA LEU A 327 10.55 -6.14 8.43
C LEU A 327 9.72 -4.99 7.83
N VAL A 328 8.88 -4.37 8.67
CA VAL A 328 8.04 -3.22 8.30
C VAL A 328 8.16 -2.15 9.37
N PRO A 329 8.39 -0.88 9.01
CA PRO A 329 8.38 0.21 9.98
C PRO A 329 7.04 0.30 10.71
N ASN A 330 7.05 0.78 11.94
CA ASN A 330 5.82 1.08 12.66
C ASN A 330 4.99 2.11 11.89
N SER A 331 3.82 1.71 11.43
CA SER A 331 2.91 2.49 10.59
C SER A 331 1.48 1.98 10.70
N ILE A 332 0.51 2.76 10.25
CA ILE A 332 -0.84 2.25 9.98
C ILE A 332 -0.75 1.11 8.94
N HIS A 333 -1.62 0.12 9.08
CA HIS A 333 -1.55 -1.08 8.22
C HIS A 333 -1.99 -0.78 6.78
N TYR A 334 -3.05 0.03 6.62
CA TYR A 334 -3.60 0.41 5.32
C TYR A 334 -3.92 1.90 5.25
N ASN A 335 -3.91 2.44 4.04
CA ASN A 335 -4.17 3.86 3.77
C ASN A 335 -5.66 4.20 3.62
N SER A 336 -6.54 3.51 4.32
CA SER A 336 -8.00 3.71 4.27
C SER A 336 -8.45 4.41 5.55
N VAL A 337 -8.31 5.73 5.59
CA VAL A 337 -8.63 6.57 6.75
C VAL A 337 -9.59 7.67 6.32
N GLN A 338 -10.79 7.74 6.91
CA GLN A 338 -11.77 8.81 6.67
C GLN A 338 -11.89 9.79 7.83
N THR A 339 -11.64 9.33 9.04
CA THR A 339 -11.80 10.12 10.25
C THR A 339 -10.85 9.66 11.34
N PHE A 340 -10.70 10.45 12.35
CA PHE A 340 -9.98 10.11 13.57
C PHE A 340 -10.62 10.85 14.75
N VAL A 341 -10.37 10.37 15.95
CA VAL A 341 -10.75 11.01 17.21
C VAL A 341 -9.54 11.08 18.13
N GLU A 342 -9.46 12.14 18.93
CA GLU A 342 -8.37 12.37 19.87
C GLU A 342 -8.92 12.55 21.27
N LYS A 343 -8.23 11.96 22.26
CA LYS A 343 -8.45 12.19 23.69
C LYS A 343 -7.14 11.95 24.43
N ASN A 344 -6.69 12.89 25.27
CA ASN A 344 -5.52 12.76 26.13
C ASN A 344 -4.22 12.41 25.38
N ASN A 345 -3.97 13.02 24.23
CA ASN A 345 -2.84 12.74 23.33
C ASN A 345 -2.83 11.33 22.72
N GLU A 346 -3.92 10.62 22.76
CA GLU A 346 -4.13 9.37 22.02
C GLU A 346 -4.97 9.64 20.79
N LEU A 347 -4.46 9.29 19.62
CA LEU A 347 -5.20 9.34 18.37
C LEU A 347 -5.76 7.96 18.06
N TRP A 348 -7.05 7.87 17.76
CA TRP A 348 -7.71 6.63 17.35
C TRP A 348 -8.36 6.79 15.98
N VAL A 349 -8.11 5.80 15.12
CA VAL A 349 -8.42 5.88 13.69
C VAL A 349 -9.21 4.64 13.27
N PRO A 350 -10.49 4.80 12.89
CA PRO A 350 -11.24 3.74 12.22
C PRO A 350 -10.59 3.38 10.88
N GLY A 351 -10.38 2.08 10.61
CA GLY A 351 -9.67 1.59 9.43
C GLY A 351 -10.57 1.32 8.22
N GLY A 352 -11.71 2.00 8.11
CA GLY A 352 -12.67 1.83 7.02
C GLY A 352 -12.82 3.06 6.13
N SER A 353 -13.51 2.90 5.03
CA SER A 353 -13.85 4.01 4.13
C SER A 353 -15.16 3.76 3.40
N LEU A 354 -15.78 4.85 2.98
CA LEU A 354 -16.87 4.84 2.01
C LEU A 354 -16.33 5.31 0.66
N ASN A 355 -16.89 4.79 -0.41
CA ASN A 355 -16.61 5.29 -1.74
C ASN A 355 -17.41 6.58 -2.04
N ASP A 356 -17.17 7.21 -3.20
CA ASP A 356 -17.83 8.45 -3.63
C ASP A 356 -19.35 8.31 -3.75
N GLY A 357 -19.87 7.10 -3.94
CA GLY A 357 -21.29 6.78 -3.96
C GLY A 357 -21.90 6.54 -2.58
N TYR A 358 -21.16 6.79 -1.50
CA TYR A 358 -21.60 6.52 -0.11
C TYR A 358 -21.94 5.05 0.13
N HIS A 359 -21.13 4.14 -0.45
CA HIS A 359 -21.22 2.70 -0.25
C HIS A 359 -19.99 2.19 0.49
N TYR A 360 -20.14 1.06 1.18
CA TYR A 360 -19.04 0.37 1.85
C TYR A 360 -18.03 -0.20 0.85
N SER A 361 -16.77 -0.27 1.29
CA SER A 361 -15.62 -0.70 0.48
C SER A 361 -15.08 -2.08 0.87
N TYR A 362 -15.70 -2.74 1.86
CA TYR A 362 -15.30 -4.03 2.43
C TYR A 362 -13.89 -4.03 3.05
N ASN A 363 -13.48 -2.92 3.67
CA ASN A 363 -12.22 -2.84 4.39
C ASN A 363 -12.32 -3.51 5.76
N GLY A 364 -11.80 -4.72 5.91
CA GLY A 364 -11.73 -5.47 7.16
C GLY A 364 -10.45 -5.23 7.97
N THR A 365 -9.97 -3.99 8.03
CA THR A 365 -8.67 -3.64 8.61
C THR A 365 -8.72 -3.33 10.11
N GLY A 366 -9.91 -3.35 10.71
CA GLY A 366 -10.10 -3.00 12.12
C GLY A 366 -9.93 -1.50 12.37
N PHE A 367 -9.16 -1.15 13.39
CA PHE A 367 -8.87 0.24 13.76
C PHE A 367 -7.44 0.38 14.33
N TYR A 368 -6.96 1.61 14.39
CA TYR A 368 -5.60 1.93 14.82
C TYR A 368 -5.62 2.88 16.01
N SER A 369 -4.59 2.80 16.85
CA SER A 369 -4.27 3.83 17.84
C SER A 369 -2.84 4.33 17.64
N PHE A 370 -2.62 5.63 17.82
CA PHE A 370 -1.30 6.26 17.90
C PHE A 370 -1.10 6.78 19.31
N ILE A 371 -0.25 6.10 20.07
CA ILE A 371 -0.02 6.35 21.48
C ILE A 371 1.50 6.33 21.72
N ASN A 372 2.03 7.33 22.40
CA ASN A 372 3.45 7.45 22.67
C ASN A 372 4.34 7.34 21.40
N GLU A 373 3.93 7.99 20.32
CA GLU A 373 4.62 7.98 19.03
C GLU A 373 4.61 6.62 18.30
N GLU A 374 3.79 5.66 18.72
CA GLU A 374 3.69 4.34 18.13
C GLU A 374 2.28 4.02 17.64
N TRP A 375 2.20 3.44 16.44
CA TRP A 375 0.97 2.89 15.88
C TRP A 375 0.73 1.47 16.39
N ASN A 376 -0.48 1.23 16.86
CA ASN A 376 -0.97 -0.11 17.19
C ASN A 376 -2.16 -0.45 16.29
N THR A 377 -2.20 -1.65 15.77
CA THR A 377 -3.30 -2.17 14.96
C THR A 377 -4.14 -3.14 15.77
N ILE A 378 -5.44 -2.91 15.80
CA ILE A 378 -6.43 -3.80 16.41
C ILE A 378 -7.32 -4.32 15.27
N ASP A 379 -7.09 -5.56 14.87
CA ASP A 379 -7.71 -6.21 13.74
C ASP A 379 -8.26 -7.60 14.08
N LYS A 380 -8.72 -8.35 13.10
CA LYS A 380 -9.25 -9.70 13.27
C LYS A 380 -8.23 -10.72 13.78
N TYR A 381 -6.93 -10.50 13.56
CA TYR A 381 -5.89 -11.40 14.06
C TYR A 381 -5.64 -11.20 15.55
N SER A 382 -5.72 -9.95 16.01
CA SER A 382 -5.64 -9.62 17.44
C SER A 382 -6.97 -9.77 18.17
N LYS A 383 -8.10 -9.55 17.48
CA LYS A 383 -9.47 -9.62 18.01
C LYS A 383 -10.39 -10.36 17.03
N PRO A 384 -10.58 -11.68 17.17
CA PRO A 384 -11.39 -12.49 16.23
C PRO A 384 -12.83 -11.99 16.02
N ALA A 385 -13.40 -11.27 16.97
CA ALA A 385 -14.73 -10.66 16.82
C ALA A 385 -14.80 -9.63 15.67
N LEU A 386 -13.67 -9.12 15.19
CA LEU A 386 -13.57 -8.22 14.05
C LEU A 386 -13.54 -8.94 12.70
N ASP A 387 -13.45 -10.27 12.64
CA ASP A 387 -13.38 -11.01 11.36
C ASP A 387 -14.60 -10.78 10.46
N THR A 388 -15.76 -10.48 11.07
CA THR A 388 -17.00 -10.16 10.35
C THR A 388 -17.35 -8.68 10.38
N VAL A 389 -16.41 -7.78 10.71
CA VAL A 389 -16.65 -6.34 10.79
C VAL A 389 -15.78 -5.63 9.75
N PHE A 390 -16.44 -4.87 8.87
CA PHE A 390 -15.79 -4.10 7.81
C PHE A 390 -16.19 -2.63 7.93
N ASP A 391 -15.41 -1.76 7.27
CA ASP A 391 -15.68 -0.34 7.08
C ASP A 391 -16.12 0.38 8.37
N LEU A 392 -15.21 0.41 9.35
CA LEU A 392 -15.34 1.30 10.49
C LEU A 392 -15.11 2.74 10.02
N VAL A 393 -16.15 3.60 10.09
CA VAL A 393 -16.15 4.91 9.40
C VAL A 393 -16.29 6.10 10.35
N CYS A 394 -16.56 5.84 11.62
CA CYS A 394 -16.67 6.86 12.65
C CYS A 394 -16.27 6.33 14.01
N ALA A 395 -15.99 7.23 14.94
CA ALA A 395 -15.67 6.86 16.33
C ALA A 395 -16.09 7.96 17.31
N ALA A 396 -16.31 7.57 18.58
CA ALA A 396 -16.47 8.48 19.70
C ALA A 396 -15.94 7.88 20.98
N PHE A 397 -15.23 8.68 21.77
CA PHE A 397 -14.84 8.30 23.13
C PHE A 397 -16.02 8.43 24.10
N SER A 398 -16.13 7.46 24.98
CA SER A 398 -16.98 7.61 26.17
C SER A 398 -16.47 8.75 27.06
N PRO A 399 -17.36 9.65 27.52
CA PRO A 399 -16.96 10.72 28.44
C PRO A 399 -16.72 10.23 29.86
N VAL A 400 -17.20 9.03 30.24
CA VAL A 400 -17.28 8.57 31.65
C VAL A 400 -16.42 7.33 31.94
N ASP A 401 -16.00 6.59 30.93
CA ASP A 401 -15.18 5.40 31.08
C ASP A 401 -14.10 5.29 29.98
N GLU A 402 -13.32 4.21 30.02
CA GLU A 402 -12.21 3.99 29.07
C GLU A 402 -12.66 3.34 27.75
N LYS A 403 -13.92 3.51 27.39
CA LYS A 403 -14.45 2.92 26.15
C LYS A 403 -14.37 3.88 24.98
N ILE A 404 -14.19 3.29 23.81
CA ILE A 404 -14.34 3.94 22.52
C ILE A 404 -15.31 3.12 21.66
N TYR A 405 -16.14 3.83 20.93
CA TYR A 405 -17.15 3.24 20.06
C TYR A 405 -16.85 3.55 18.61
N PHE A 406 -16.92 2.52 17.76
CA PHE A 406 -16.70 2.65 16.32
C PHE A 406 -17.96 2.23 15.57
N GLY A 407 -18.45 3.07 14.68
CA GLY A 407 -19.54 2.72 13.78
C GLY A 407 -19.03 2.04 12.52
N SER A 408 -19.63 0.92 12.17
CA SER A 408 -19.41 0.20 10.92
C SER A 408 -20.52 0.51 9.93
N PHE A 409 -20.15 0.81 8.69
CA PHE A 409 -21.11 1.05 7.61
C PHE A 409 -21.56 -0.25 6.94
N GLY A 410 -22.10 -1.18 7.73
CA GLY A 410 -22.63 -2.46 7.27
C GLY A 410 -22.71 -3.53 8.36
N TRP A 411 -21.92 -3.41 9.41
CA TRP A 411 -21.77 -4.48 10.40
C TRP A 411 -22.04 -4.03 11.85
N GLY A 412 -22.68 -2.87 12.05
CA GLY A 412 -23.18 -2.40 13.34
C GLY A 412 -22.20 -1.51 14.09
N LEU A 413 -22.18 -1.62 15.42
CA LEU A 413 -21.36 -0.81 16.34
C LEU A 413 -20.35 -1.70 17.08
N VAL A 414 -19.10 -1.27 17.13
CA VAL A 414 -18.03 -1.88 17.92
C VAL A 414 -17.79 -1.04 19.16
N GLU A 415 -17.86 -1.64 20.33
CA GLU A 415 -17.42 -1.10 21.62
C GLU A 415 -16.07 -1.73 21.95
N TYR A 416 -15.06 -0.92 22.25
CA TYR A 416 -13.75 -1.37 22.67
C TYR A 416 -13.37 -0.71 24.01
N ASP A 417 -13.06 -1.53 25.00
CA ASP A 417 -12.59 -1.08 26.29
C ASP A 417 -11.06 -1.00 26.30
N ARG A 418 -10.53 0.23 26.37
CA ARG A 418 -9.09 0.50 26.32
C ARG A 418 -8.36 0.02 27.56
N SER A 419 -9.06 -0.14 28.70
CA SER A 419 -8.44 -0.54 29.98
C SER A 419 -8.05 -2.02 30.02
N ASN A 420 -8.81 -2.88 29.33
CA ASN A 420 -8.63 -4.33 29.36
C ASN A 420 -8.57 -4.97 27.97
N GLY A 421 -8.83 -4.19 26.91
CA GLY A 421 -8.86 -4.65 25.52
C GLY A 421 -10.06 -5.51 25.17
N GLU A 422 -11.13 -5.52 25.96
CA GLU A 422 -12.38 -6.21 25.61
C GLU A 422 -13.08 -5.54 24.45
N LEU A 423 -13.69 -6.36 23.58
CA LEU A 423 -14.38 -5.90 22.38
C LEU A 423 -15.77 -6.55 22.30
N LYS A 424 -16.77 -5.71 22.03
CA LYS A 424 -18.16 -6.14 21.83
C LYS A 424 -18.73 -5.54 20.56
N VAL A 425 -19.45 -6.36 19.80
CA VAL A 425 -20.12 -5.93 18.56
C VAL A 425 -21.65 -5.93 18.78
N TYR A 426 -22.27 -4.81 18.48
CA TYR A 426 -23.72 -4.64 18.54
C TYR A 426 -24.33 -4.65 17.14
N LYS A 427 -25.35 -5.49 16.98
CA LYS A 427 -26.15 -5.64 15.78
C LYS A 427 -27.64 -5.75 16.16
N LYS A 428 -28.51 -6.03 15.21
CA LYS A 428 -29.96 -6.17 15.43
C LYS A 428 -30.38 -7.22 16.48
N ASN A 429 -29.53 -8.20 16.77
CA ASN A 429 -29.83 -9.28 17.71
C ASN A 429 -29.54 -8.95 19.18
N ASN A 430 -28.79 -7.88 19.44
CA ASN A 430 -28.39 -7.48 20.80
C ASN A 430 -28.47 -5.96 21.05
N SER A 431 -29.20 -5.24 20.18
CA SER A 431 -29.46 -3.79 20.28
C SER A 431 -30.74 -3.44 19.52
N THR A 432 -31.12 -2.15 19.50
CA THR A 432 -32.22 -1.64 18.66
C THR A 432 -31.76 -1.19 17.27
N LEU A 433 -30.49 -1.40 16.92
CA LEU A 433 -30.00 -1.23 15.57
C LEU A 433 -30.74 -2.19 14.61
N SER A 434 -31.05 -1.70 13.43
CA SER A 434 -31.78 -2.47 12.44
C SER A 434 -31.12 -2.45 11.07
N ASN A 435 -31.51 -3.40 10.23
CA ASN A 435 -31.01 -3.49 8.87
C ASN A 435 -31.45 -2.29 8.06
N THR A 436 -30.63 -1.92 7.08
CA THR A 436 -30.99 -1.00 6.02
C THR A 436 -32.21 -1.53 5.24
N ASN A 437 -33.18 -0.68 4.93
CA ASN A 437 -34.35 -1.06 4.16
C ASN A 437 -33.96 -1.64 2.80
N GLY A 438 -34.51 -2.80 2.47
CA GLY A 438 -34.15 -3.52 1.25
C GLY A 438 -32.87 -4.37 1.33
N ASP A 439 -32.12 -4.31 2.43
CA ASP A 439 -30.92 -5.12 2.67
C ASP A 439 -31.07 -5.87 4.02
N LEU A 440 -31.24 -7.17 3.95
CA LEU A 440 -31.50 -8.00 5.13
C LEU A 440 -30.26 -8.30 5.98
N THR A 441 -29.09 -7.89 5.54
CA THR A 441 -27.80 -8.27 6.15
C THR A 441 -27.04 -7.11 6.74
N SER A 442 -27.13 -5.91 6.17
CA SER A 442 -26.30 -4.79 6.61
C SER A 442 -26.98 -3.90 7.65
N VAL A 443 -26.27 -3.66 8.74
CA VAL A 443 -26.58 -2.68 9.78
C VAL A 443 -25.58 -1.53 9.67
N ARG A 444 -26.02 -0.39 9.15
CA ARG A 444 -25.12 0.72 8.79
C ARG A 444 -25.14 1.81 9.85
N VAL A 445 -24.06 1.88 10.64
CA VAL A 445 -23.83 3.00 11.57
C VAL A 445 -22.92 4.02 10.86
N ALA A 446 -23.50 5.17 10.50
CA ALA A 446 -22.79 6.19 9.71
C ALA A 446 -22.05 7.21 10.57
N ASP A 447 -22.56 7.51 11.78
CA ASP A 447 -21.87 8.35 12.75
C ASP A 447 -22.35 8.10 14.17
N VAL A 448 -21.51 8.50 15.16
CA VAL A 448 -21.76 8.32 16.59
C VAL A 448 -21.34 9.57 17.37
N ALA A 449 -22.11 9.95 18.39
CA ALA A 449 -21.79 11.07 19.27
C ALA A 449 -22.42 10.88 20.65
N PHE A 450 -21.78 11.40 21.70
CA PHE A 450 -22.34 11.43 23.06
C PHE A 450 -23.07 12.75 23.35
N ASP A 451 -24.19 12.67 24.06
CA ASP A 451 -24.86 13.84 24.62
C ASP A 451 -24.34 14.19 26.02
N SER A 452 -24.83 15.30 26.60
CA SER A 452 -24.42 15.75 27.93
C SER A 452 -24.82 14.80 29.08
N ASP A 453 -25.77 13.89 28.82
CA ASP A 453 -26.23 12.89 29.79
C ASP A 453 -25.50 11.53 29.62
N ASN A 454 -24.43 11.52 28.80
CA ASN A 454 -23.60 10.36 28.48
C ASN A 454 -24.34 9.25 27.71
N ASN A 455 -25.41 9.58 26.99
CA ASN A 455 -26.03 8.64 26.09
C ASN A 455 -25.30 8.67 24.74
N LEU A 456 -25.02 7.50 24.16
CA LEU A 456 -24.40 7.36 22.84
C LEU A 456 -25.49 7.34 21.77
N TRP A 457 -25.54 8.39 20.99
CA TRP A 457 -26.42 8.54 19.84
C TRP A 457 -25.71 8.10 18.56
N MET A 458 -26.48 7.54 17.62
CA MET A 458 -25.96 7.11 16.34
C MET A 458 -26.98 7.20 15.22
N THR A 459 -26.50 7.43 14.02
CA THR A 459 -27.29 7.34 12.80
C THR A 459 -27.24 5.92 12.26
N ASN A 460 -28.42 5.27 12.09
CA ASN A 460 -28.59 3.97 11.49
C ASN A 460 -29.06 4.16 10.04
N TYR A 461 -28.10 4.36 9.14
CA TYR A 461 -28.32 4.74 7.75
C TYR A 461 -29.23 3.77 6.99
N GLY A 462 -30.26 4.31 6.37
CA GLY A 462 -31.22 3.57 5.56
C GLY A 462 -32.21 2.69 6.34
N ALA A 463 -32.15 2.67 7.67
CA ALA A 463 -33.07 1.91 8.51
C ALA A 463 -34.39 2.66 8.75
N THR A 464 -35.47 1.96 9.00
CA THR A 464 -36.78 2.57 9.29
C THR A 464 -36.71 3.50 10.51
N ASN A 465 -36.03 3.05 11.58
CA ASN A 465 -35.67 3.90 12.72
C ASN A 465 -34.21 4.36 12.51
N GLY A 466 -34.06 5.51 11.85
CA GLY A 466 -32.76 5.98 11.39
C GLY A 466 -31.88 6.63 12.48
N VAL A 467 -32.41 6.82 13.68
CA VAL A 467 -31.69 7.36 14.85
C VAL A 467 -31.81 6.37 16.00
N VAL A 468 -30.69 6.04 16.60
CA VAL A 468 -30.59 5.05 17.70
C VAL A 468 -29.80 5.64 18.86
N VAL A 469 -30.18 5.32 20.07
CA VAL A 469 -29.46 5.69 21.28
C VAL A 469 -29.19 4.47 22.17
N LYS A 470 -27.96 4.36 22.65
CA LYS A 470 -27.56 3.52 23.77
C LYS A 470 -27.43 4.43 24.99
N LYS A 471 -28.37 4.33 25.94
CA LYS A 471 -28.40 5.16 27.14
C LYS A 471 -27.23 4.82 28.08
N ALA A 472 -26.90 5.74 28.96
CA ALA A 472 -25.85 5.56 29.96
C ALA A 472 -26.12 4.36 30.91
N ASP A 473 -27.39 4.00 31.14
CA ASP A 473 -27.81 2.81 31.89
C ASP A 473 -27.75 1.50 31.09
N GLY A 474 -27.36 1.56 29.81
CA GLY A 474 -27.25 0.41 28.92
C GLY A 474 -28.52 0.05 28.16
N VAL A 475 -29.63 0.75 28.39
CA VAL A 475 -30.89 0.55 27.64
C VAL A 475 -30.77 1.15 26.25
N TRP A 476 -31.40 0.50 25.28
CA TRP A 476 -31.40 0.93 23.87
C TRP A 476 -32.77 1.39 23.41
N ASN A 477 -32.81 2.56 22.74
CA ASN A 477 -34.01 3.08 22.09
C ASN A 477 -33.71 3.45 20.64
N SER A 478 -34.75 3.52 19.81
CA SER A 478 -34.63 3.94 18.40
C SER A 478 -35.81 4.82 17.98
N PHE A 479 -35.53 5.76 17.08
CA PHE A 479 -36.48 6.79 16.68
C PHE A 479 -36.67 6.78 15.17
N ARG A 480 -37.93 6.87 14.74
CA ARG A 480 -38.29 7.13 13.35
C ARG A 480 -38.45 8.63 13.18
N ILE A 481 -37.62 9.19 12.29
CA ILE A 481 -37.76 10.61 11.93
C ILE A 481 -38.75 10.70 10.75
N PRO A 482 -39.87 11.45 10.85
CA PRO A 482 -40.94 11.48 9.86
C PRO A 482 -40.63 12.42 8.71
N ILE A 483 -39.50 12.18 8.03
CA ILE A 483 -39.07 12.89 6.82
C ILE A 483 -38.94 11.89 5.65
N GLY A 484 -38.85 12.40 4.43
CA GLY A 484 -38.86 11.56 3.23
C GLY A 484 -37.67 10.61 3.05
N THR A 485 -36.69 10.64 3.94
CA THR A 485 -35.51 9.78 3.89
C THR A 485 -35.15 9.23 5.26
N SER A 486 -34.47 8.07 5.27
CA SER A 486 -33.80 7.48 6.45
C SER A 486 -32.27 7.41 6.27
N ASN A 487 -31.73 8.06 5.24
CA ASN A 487 -30.30 8.04 4.92
C ASN A 487 -29.55 9.12 5.71
N PHE A 488 -29.52 8.98 7.03
CA PHE A 488 -28.80 9.90 7.91
C PHE A 488 -27.31 9.59 7.93
N GLY A 489 -26.49 10.61 7.64
CA GLY A 489 -25.04 10.53 7.62
C GLY A 489 -24.40 11.04 8.92
N LYS A 490 -23.65 12.14 8.82
CA LYS A 490 -22.95 12.75 9.96
C LYS A 490 -23.90 13.25 11.04
N LEU A 491 -23.48 13.10 12.29
CA LEU A 491 -24.20 13.47 13.50
C LEU A 491 -23.37 14.43 14.34
N LEU A 492 -23.99 15.52 14.77
CA LEU A 492 -23.45 16.44 15.76
C LEU A 492 -24.51 16.66 16.84
N ILE A 493 -24.12 16.72 18.09
CA ILE A 493 -24.98 17.07 19.21
C ILE A 493 -24.55 18.44 19.73
N ASP A 494 -25.48 19.39 19.77
CA ASP A 494 -25.21 20.75 20.23
C ASP A 494 -25.31 20.86 21.76
N LYS A 495 -24.95 22.02 22.29
CA LYS A 495 -25.02 22.30 23.73
C LYS A 495 -26.42 22.22 24.35
N ASN A 496 -27.47 22.19 23.53
CA ASN A 496 -28.86 22.02 23.96
C ASN A 496 -29.35 20.57 23.81
N ASN A 497 -28.40 19.63 23.55
CA ASN A 497 -28.68 18.23 23.27
C ASN A 497 -29.60 18.01 22.04
N GLN A 498 -29.58 18.93 21.07
CA GLN A 498 -30.24 18.74 19.80
C GLN A 498 -29.30 17.98 18.85
N LEU A 499 -29.86 16.98 18.16
CA LEU A 499 -29.13 16.17 17.17
C LEU A 499 -29.24 16.84 15.81
N TRP A 500 -28.12 17.22 15.24
CA TRP A 500 -27.98 17.74 13.88
C TRP A 500 -27.43 16.65 12.99
N MET A 501 -28.15 16.28 11.95
CA MET A 501 -27.80 15.17 11.08
C MET A 501 -27.81 15.61 9.62
N THR A 502 -26.80 15.16 8.86
CA THR A 502 -26.85 15.26 7.41
C THR A 502 -27.75 14.18 6.82
N THR A 503 -28.40 14.45 5.71
CA THR A 503 -29.15 13.45 4.93
C THR A 503 -28.50 13.27 3.56
N HIS A 504 -28.58 12.04 3.03
CA HIS A 504 -28.12 11.71 1.69
C HIS A 504 -29.28 11.18 0.86
N GLU A 505 -29.43 11.66 -0.36
CA GLU A 505 -30.37 11.10 -1.33
C GLU A 505 -29.71 9.97 -2.11
N VAL A 506 -30.39 8.84 -2.23
CA VAL A 506 -29.96 7.70 -3.04
C VAL A 506 -30.59 7.80 -4.43
N GLY A 507 -29.77 7.88 -5.47
CA GLY A 507 -30.23 7.76 -6.87
C GLY A 507 -30.56 9.06 -7.59
N GLY A 508 -30.27 10.22 -7.01
CA GLY A 508 -30.39 11.52 -7.70
C GLY A 508 -29.12 11.89 -8.47
N THR A 509 -29.28 12.46 -9.65
CA THR A 509 -28.18 12.96 -10.51
C THR A 509 -27.50 14.22 -10.00
N THR A 510 -27.93 14.76 -8.87
CA THR A 510 -27.37 15.96 -8.25
C THR A 510 -27.36 15.76 -6.75
N GLY A 511 -26.23 15.41 -6.15
CA GLY A 511 -25.94 15.22 -4.74
C GLY A 511 -26.78 16.05 -3.76
N GLY A 512 -28.07 15.78 -3.71
CA GLY A 512 -29.05 16.43 -2.84
C GLY A 512 -28.94 15.82 -1.45
N GLY A 513 -28.41 16.58 -0.51
CA GLY A 513 -28.47 16.30 0.91
C GLY A 513 -29.06 17.47 1.64
N GLY A 514 -29.57 17.25 2.85
CA GLY A 514 -30.11 18.27 3.74
C GLY A 514 -29.54 18.17 5.13
N ILE A 515 -30.00 19.04 6.00
CA ILE A 515 -29.73 18.99 7.43
C ILE A 515 -31.07 18.81 8.14
N VAL A 516 -31.12 17.89 9.09
CA VAL A 516 -32.27 17.64 9.96
C VAL A 516 -31.86 17.86 11.39
N ILE A 517 -32.72 18.50 12.13
CA ILE A 517 -32.56 18.71 13.56
C ILE A 517 -33.62 17.87 14.30
N PHE A 518 -33.16 17.06 15.24
CA PHE A 518 -34.01 16.31 16.15
C PHE A 518 -33.80 16.83 17.57
N ASN A 519 -34.83 17.38 18.16
CA ASN A 519 -34.84 17.76 19.57
C ASN A 519 -35.48 16.63 20.37
N ARG A 520 -34.65 15.89 21.10
CA ARG A 520 -35.09 14.74 21.91
C ARG A 520 -35.93 15.12 23.13
N GLY A 521 -36.00 16.40 23.49
CA GLY A 521 -36.59 16.86 24.76
C GLY A 521 -35.80 16.35 25.97
N ASN A 522 -36.49 16.26 27.11
CA ASN A 522 -35.92 15.75 28.34
C ASN A 522 -36.20 14.25 28.54
N ASP A 523 -36.93 13.60 27.67
CA ASP A 523 -37.36 12.21 27.79
C ASP A 523 -36.85 11.40 26.59
N VAL A 524 -35.72 10.69 26.78
CA VAL A 524 -35.10 9.82 25.76
C VAL A 524 -35.89 8.52 25.58
N ASP A 525 -36.85 8.24 26.45
CA ASP A 525 -37.70 7.04 26.39
C ASP A 525 -38.97 7.27 25.54
N ASN A 526 -39.32 8.53 25.26
CA ASN A 526 -40.43 8.87 24.38
C ASN A 526 -40.04 8.73 22.91
N THR A 527 -40.38 7.60 22.31
CA THR A 527 -40.11 7.30 20.90
C THR A 527 -41.23 7.73 19.93
N LYS A 528 -42.22 8.49 20.41
CA LYS A 528 -43.37 8.97 19.60
C LYS A 528 -43.05 10.26 18.91
#